data_4e1f272c4440053d6724c2effd04605e
#
_entry.id   4e1f272c4440053d6724c2effd04605e
#
_cell.length_a   1.000
_cell.length_b   1.000
_cell.length_c   1.000
_cell.angle_alpha   90.00
_cell.angle_beta   90.00
_cell.angle_gamma   90.00
#
_symmetry.space_group_name_H-M   'P 1'
#
loop_
_entity.id
_entity.type
_entity.pdbx_description
1 polymer ?
#
loop_
_entity_poly.entity_id
_entity_poly.type
_entity_poly.pdbx_seq_one_letter_code
_entity_poly.pdbx_strand_id
1 'polypeptide(L)'
;DVYAAAVKAHGIKVTTSAAHEDGKADYSSEVGVLASAGGDAVAVIGYLDQGGKGIIQGSIDSGAFDTFILSDGMIGDSLTDAFGKSLNKSFGSLPGSTGKGAGVFTKVAKAGGIDSSGPYTGESYDAAALIVLAMQAGGSADRGSIAKNVMAVANGPGTKIYPGQLK
;
A
#
# COMPACT_ATOMS: atom_id res chain seq x y z
N ASP A 1 -8.28 -13.65 -10.13
CA ASP A 1 -8.00 -12.30 -9.65
C ASP A 1 -8.86 -12.00 -8.42
N VAL A 2 -8.23 -11.86 -7.25
CA VAL A 2 -8.90 -11.67 -5.95
C VAL A 2 -9.68 -10.35 -5.91
N TYR A 3 -9.11 -9.27 -6.45
CA TYR A 3 -9.77 -7.97 -6.51
C TYR A 3 -11.06 -8.04 -7.32
N ALA A 4 -11.01 -8.60 -8.53
CA ALA A 4 -12.18 -8.74 -9.38
C ALA A 4 -13.30 -9.58 -8.73
N ALA A 5 -12.93 -10.64 -8.01
CA ALA A 5 -13.89 -11.45 -7.26
C ALA A 5 -14.54 -10.64 -6.11
N ALA A 6 -13.74 -9.87 -5.37
CA ALA A 6 -14.20 -9.07 -4.24
C ALA A 6 -15.19 -7.98 -4.70
N VAL A 7 -14.85 -7.20 -5.72
CA VAL A 7 -15.75 -6.13 -6.20
C VAL A 7 -17.03 -6.68 -6.82
N LYS A 8 -16.96 -7.82 -7.51
CA LYS A 8 -18.16 -8.51 -8.02
C LYS A 8 -19.10 -8.95 -6.91
N ALA A 9 -18.58 -9.41 -5.77
CA ALA A 9 -19.39 -9.78 -4.62
C ALA A 9 -20.18 -8.60 -4.04
N HIS A 10 -19.74 -7.37 -4.31
CA HIS A 10 -20.43 -6.13 -3.96
C HIS A 10 -21.23 -5.50 -5.10
N GLY A 11 -21.53 -6.27 -6.16
CA GLY A 11 -22.37 -5.84 -7.27
C GLY A 11 -21.67 -4.95 -8.31
N ILE A 12 -20.35 -4.77 -8.22
CA ILE A 12 -19.59 -3.99 -9.17
C ILE A 12 -19.25 -4.85 -10.39
N LYS A 13 -19.56 -4.34 -11.58
CA LYS A 13 -19.26 -5.01 -12.85
C LYS A 13 -17.80 -4.73 -13.24
N VAL A 14 -17.01 -5.77 -13.37
CA VAL A 14 -15.69 -5.68 -14.00
C VAL A 14 -15.86 -5.88 -15.50
N THR A 15 -15.59 -4.85 -16.29
CA THR A 15 -15.75 -4.86 -17.75
C THR A 15 -14.61 -5.57 -18.43
N THR A 16 -13.38 -5.30 -17.99
CA THR A 16 -12.16 -5.96 -18.49
C THR A 16 -11.05 -5.90 -17.44
N SER A 17 -9.96 -6.58 -17.72
CA SER A 17 -8.70 -6.50 -16.97
C SER A 17 -7.56 -6.57 -17.96
N ALA A 18 -6.63 -5.62 -17.90
CA ALA A 18 -5.42 -5.57 -18.71
C ALA A 18 -4.19 -5.69 -17.80
N ALA A 19 -3.29 -6.58 -18.13
CA ALA A 19 -1.98 -6.63 -17.49
C ALA A 19 -1.07 -5.57 -18.14
N HIS A 20 -0.17 -5.00 -17.34
CA HIS A 20 0.87 -4.10 -17.84
C HIS A 20 2.25 -4.58 -17.39
N GLU A 21 3.27 -4.23 -18.14
CA GLU A 21 4.66 -4.44 -17.76
C GLU A 21 5.17 -3.22 -17.01
N ASP A 22 5.97 -3.47 -15.97
CA ASP A 22 6.62 -2.40 -15.22
C ASP A 22 7.64 -1.66 -16.07
N GLY A 23 7.67 -0.32 -15.92
CA GLY A 23 8.70 0.52 -16.53
C GLY A 23 8.62 0.68 -18.05
N LYS A 24 7.51 0.34 -18.70
CA LYS A 24 7.29 0.67 -20.11
C LYS A 24 7.30 2.19 -20.31
N ALA A 25 7.78 2.61 -21.49
CA ALA A 25 7.77 4.02 -21.89
C ALA A 25 6.37 4.51 -22.30
N ASP A 26 5.46 3.62 -22.71
CA ASP A 26 4.14 3.94 -23.20
C ASP A 26 3.11 2.86 -22.81
N TYR A 27 1.95 3.29 -22.35
CA TYR A 27 0.82 2.47 -21.92
C TYR A 27 -0.45 2.67 -22.75
N SER A 28 -0.34 3.28 -23.93
CA SER A 28 -1.49 3.58 -24.80
C SER A 28 -2.25 2.34 -25.24
N SER A 29 -1.57 1.22 -25.40
CA SER A 29 -2.20 -0.06 -25.73
C SER A 29 -3.09 -0.58 -24.60
N GLU A 30 -2.62 -0.55 -23.35
CA GLU A 30 -3.38 -0.95 -22.17
C GLU A 30 -4.56 -0.02 -21.94
N VAL A 31 -4.33 1.29 -22.02
CA VAL A 31 -5.39 2.30 -21.93
C VAL A 31 -6.43 2.13 -23.04
N GLY A 32 -6.01 1.83 -24.26
CA GLY A 32 -6.90 1.56 -25.39
C GLY A 32 -7.81 0.35 -25.15
N VAL A 33 -7.28 -0.73 -24.57
CA VAL A 33 -8.08 -1.91 -24.18
C VAL A 33 -9.11 -1.55 -23.13
N LEU A 34 -8.71 -0.80 -22.09
CA LEU A 34 -9.59 -0.36 -21.02
C LEU A 34 -10.70 0.57 -21.56
N ALA A 35 -10.33 1.55 -22.37
CA ALA A 35 -11.28 2.50 -23.01
C ALA A 35 -12.31 1.79 -23.89
N SER A 36 -11.87 0.82 -24.68
CA SER A 36 -12.75 0.03 -25.54
C SER A 36 -13.77 -0.81 -24.79
N ALA A 37 -13.39 -1.28 -23.60
CA ALA A 37 -14.30 -2.04 -22.73
C ALA A 37 -15.29 -1.15 -21.96
N GLY A 38 -14.96 0.14 -21.81
CA GLY A 38 -15.75 1.12 -21.07
C GLY A 38 -15.81 0.86 -19.58
N GLY A 39 -16.44 1.78 -18.86
CA GLY A 39 -16.63 1.72 -17.42
C GLY A 39 -16.60 3.12 -16.80
N ASP A 40 -16.96 3.21 -15.51
CA ASP A 40 -17.01 4.48 -14.78
C ASP A 40 -15.69 4.83 -14.09
N ALA A 41 -14.82 3.84 -13.87
CA ALA A 41 -13.55 3.99 -13.18
C ALA A 41 -12.54 2.92 -13.60
N VAL A 42 -11.27 3.22 -13.42
CA VAL A 42 -10.15 2.26 -13.57
C VAL A 42 -9.55 1.95 -12.21
N ALA A 43 -9.46 0.67 -11.86
CA ALA A 43 -8.63 0.23 -10.74
C ALA A 43 -7.19 0.04 -11.21
N VAL A 44 -6.26 0.84 -10.68
CA VAL A 44 -4.83 0.74 -10.98
C VAL A 44 -4.15 0.00 -9.84
N ILE A 45 -3.74 -1.23 -10.10
CA ILE A 45 -3.09 -2.11 -9.13
C ILE A 45 -1.64 -2.29 -9.57
N GLY A 46 -0.73 -1.58 -8.93
CA GLY A 46 0.67 -1.52 -9.31
C GLY A 46 1.45 -0.54 -8.45
N TYR A 47 2.52 -0.01 -9.02
CA TYR A 47 3.38 0.97 -8.36
C TYR A 47 3.46 2.26 -9.18
N LEU A 48 3.55 3.40 -8.47
CA LEU A 48 3.59 4.76 -9.06
C LEU A 48 4.61 4.86 -10.20
N ASP A 49 5.86 4.53 -9.90
CA ASP A 49 6.98 4.77 -10.81
C ASP A 49 7.28 3.57 -11.72
N GLN A 50 6.47 2.51 -11.63
CA GLN A 50 6.62 1.32 -12.47
C GLN A 50 5.47 1.16 -13.48
N GLY A 51 4.84 2.27 -13.87
CA GLY A 51 3.80 2.29 -14.89
C GLY A 51 2.49 2.93 -14.45
N GLY A 52 2.21 2.95 -13.15
CA GLY A 52 0.95 3.47 -12.63
C GLY A 52 0.67 4.91 -13.07
N LYS A 53 1.65 5.81 -12.99
CA LYS A 53 1.52 7.19 -13.49
C LYS A 53 1.24 7.25 -14.98
N GLY A 54 1.91 6.40 -15.78
CA GLY A 54 1.72 6.36 -17.23
C GLY A 54 0.29 5.93 -17.63
N ILE A 55 -0.28 4.96 -16.90
CA ILE A 55 -1.66 4.53 -17.11
C ILE A 55 -2.64 5.64 -16.76
N ILE A 56 -2.45 6.32 -15.64
CA ILE A 56 -3.29 7.46 -15.22
C ILE A 56 -3.18 8.59 -16.25
N GLN A 57 -1.95 8.98 -16.64
CA GLN A 57 -1.73 10.03 -17.62
C GLN A 57 -2.42 9.70 -18.95
N GLY A 58 -2.19 8.51 -19.51
CA GLY A 58 -2.81 8.10 -20.77
C GLY A 58 -4.34 8.05 -20.68
N SER A 59 -4.90 7.67 -19.53
CA SER A 59 -6.35 7.67 -19.32
C SER A 59 -6.94 9.08 -19.31
N ILE A 60 -6.25 10.04 -18.68
CA ILE A 60 -6.65 11.45 -18.63
C ILE A 60 -6.50 12.07 -20.01
N ASP A 61 -5.36 11.89 -20.68
CA ASP A 61 -5.06 12.51 -21.99
C ASP A 61 -6.00 12.02 -23.08
N SER A 62 -6.38 10.75 -23.05
CA SER A 62 -7.36 10.19 -23.98
C SER A 62 -8.81 10.56 -23.65
N GLY A 63 -9.06 11.11 -22.46
CA GLY A 63 -10.41 11.35 -21.94
C GLY A 63 -11.19 10.08 -21.63
N ALA A 64 -10.53 8.92 -21.59
CA ALA A 64 -11.18 7.64 -21.38
C ALA A 64 -11.70 7.49 -19.94
N PHE A 65 -10.92 7.94 -18.96
CA PHE A 65 -11.27 7.85 -17.54
C PHE A 65 -10.76 9.06 -16.76
N ASP A 66 -11.53 9.48 -15.76
CA ASP A 66 -11.20 10.55 -14.82
C ASP A 66 -11.35 10.12 -13.34
N THR A 67 -11.66 8.86 -13.13
CA THR A 67 -11.89 8.28 -11.81
C THR A 67 -11.03 7.04 -11.65
N PHE A 68 -10.16 7.06 -10.62
CA PHE A 68 -9.19 6.00 -10.37
C PHE A 68 -9.37 5.41 -8.98
N ILE A 69 -9.33 4.08 -8.90
CA ILE A 69 -9.26 3.31 -7.66
C ILE A 69 -7.83 2.81 -7.52
N LEU A 70 -7.14 3.24 -6.48
CA LEU A 70 -5.70 3.09 -6.36
C LEU A 70 -5.33 2.06 -5.29
N SER A 71 -4.46 1.13 -5.64
CA SER A 71 -3.82 0.27 -4.65
C SER A 71 -2.80 1.05 -3.82
N ASP A 72 -2.34 0.45 -2.76
CA ASP A 72 -1.36 1.01 -1.83
C ASP A 72 -0.04 1.45 -2.49
N GLY A 73 0.47 0.66 -3.44
CA GLY A 73 1.66 1.02 -4.22
C GLY A 73 1.50 2.24 -5.13
N MET A 74 0.26 2.71 -5.30
CA MET A 74 -0.09 3.89 -6.09
C MET A 74 -0.22 5.17 -5.25
N ILE A 75 -0.08 5.08 -3.92
CA ILE A 75 -0.27 6.23 -3.03
C ILE A 75 1.08 6.84 -2.66
N GLY A 76 1.22 8.14 -2.89
CA GLY A 76 2.42 8.92 -2.56
C GLY A 76 2.32 10.34 -3.07
N ASP A 77 3.14 11.24 -2.50
CA ASP A 77 3.11 12.68 -2.82
C ASP A 77 3.36 12.92 -4.33
N SER A 78 4.23 12.13 -4.94
CA SER A 78 4.52 12.25 -6.38
C SER A 78 3.32 11.97 -7.29
N LEU A 79 2.26 11.32 -6.80
CA LEU A 79 1.00 11.18 -7.53
C LEU A 79 0.22 12.50 -7.53
N THR A 80 0.06 13.08 -6.36
CA THR A 80 -0.66 14.37 -6.19
C THR A 80 0.10 15.52 -6.83
N ASP A 81 1.42 15.51 -6.80
CA ASP A 81 2.26 16.48 -7.48
C ASP A 81 2.11 16.41 -9.01
N ALA A 82 1.99 15.20 -9.56
CA ALA A 82 1.85 15.00 -11.00
C ALA A 82 0.45 15.37 -11.53
N PHE A 83 -0.59 14.99 -10.81
CA PHE A 83 -1.97 15.02 -11.35
C PHE A 83 -2.90 15.99 -10.63
N GLY A 84 -2.58 16.42 -9.43
CA GLY A 84 -3.31 17.44 -8.68
C GLY A 84 -4.84 17.25 -8.70
N LYS A 85 -5.55 18.24 -9.22
CA LYS A 85 -7.03 18.25 -9.27
C LYS A 85 -7.64 17.16 -10.16
N SER A 86 -6.88 16.59 -11.09
CA SER A 86 -7.37 15.48 -11.94
C SER A 86 -7.71 14.22 -11.14
N LEU A 87 -7.24 14.15 -9.89
CA LEU A 87 -7.53 13.03 -8.98
C LEU A 87 -8.72 13.28 -8.03
N ASN A 88 -9.43 14.40 -8.15
CA ASN A 88 -10.48 14.77 -7.19
C ASN A 88 -11.65 13.76 -7.08
N LYS A 89 -11.83 12.90 -8.08
CA LYS A 89 -12.82 11.82 -8.09
C LYS A 89 -12.21 10.47 -7.71
N SER A 90 -10.91 10.43 -7.44
CA SER A 90 -10.18 9.20 -7.22
C SER A 90 -9.98 8.93 -5.73
N PHE A 91 -9.80 7.67 -5.37
CA PHE A 91 -9.54 7.24 -4.01
C PHE A 91 -8.70 5.96 -4.00
N GLY A 92 -8.05 5.73 -2.89
CA GLY A 92 -7.24 4.54 -2.67
C GLY A 92 -7.12 4.24 -1.19
N SER A 93 -6.43 3.17 -0.87
CA SER A 93 -6.21 2.75 0.51
C SER A 93 -4.75 2.41 0.75
N LEU A 94 -4.29 2.74 1.94
CA LEU A 94 -2.98 2.35 2.46
C LEU A 94 -3.18 1.47 3.69
N PRO A 95 -2.31 0.49 3.91
CA PRO A 95 -2.14 -0.07 5.24
C PRO A 95 -1.75 1.03 6.22
N GLY A 96 -2.26 0.96 7.43
CA GLY A 96 -1.93 1.95 8.44
C GLY A 96 -2.45 1.56 9.81
N SER A 97 -1.65 1.87 10.81
CA SER A 97 -2.04 1.70 12.20
C SER A 97 -2.89 2.87 12.66
N THR A 98 -3.98 2.57 13.36
CA THR A 98 -4.84 3.57 13.98
C THR A 98 -4.81 3.45 15.51
N GLY A 99 -5.24 4.51 16.20
CA GLY A 99 -5.36 4.49 17.64
C GLY A 99 -4.09 4.89 18.40
N LYS A 100 -3.99 4.47 19.67
CA LYS A 100 -2.96 4.93 20.61
C LYS A 100 -1.54 4.61 20.14
N GLY A 101 -1.32 3.45 19.55
CA GLY A 101 0.00 3.01 19.07
C GLY A 101 0.57 3.92 17.98
N ALA A 102 -0.25 4.33 17.02
CA ALA A 102 0.16 5.23 15.93
C ALA A 102 0.63 6.58 16.48
N GLY A 103 -0.11 7.18 17.41
CA GLY A 103 0.29 8.47 18.02
C GLY A 103 1.55 8.36 18.88
N VAL A 104 1.82 7.22 19.48
CA VAL A 104 3.09 6.98 20.20
C VAL A 104 4.24 6.80 19.21
N PHE A 105 4.03 6.05 18.13
CA PHE A 105 5.04 5.86 17.09
C PHE A 105 5.47 7.20 16.49
N THR A 106 4.54 8.07 16.11
CA THR A 106 4.86 9.41 15.57
C THR A 106 5.79 10.21 16.49
N LYS A 107 5.58 10.13 17.81
CA LYS A 107 6.45 10.82 18.79
C LYS A 107 7.84 10.20 18.85
N VAL A 108 7.92 8.86 18.83
CA VAL A 108 9.21 8.13 18.86
C VAL A 108 10.00 8.40 17.59
N ALA A 109 9.37 8.32 16.43
CA ALA A 109 9.99 8.61 15.14
C ALA A 109 10.53 10.05 15.08
N LYS A 110 9.73 11.03 15.48
CA LYS A 110 10.14 12.43 15.55
C LYS A 110 11.32 12.65 16.48
N ALA A 111 11.34 12.00 17.64
CA ALA A 111 12.47 12.07 18.58
C ALA A 111 13.75 11.45 17.99
N GLY A 112 13.62 10.48 17.10
CA GLY A 112 14.72 9.86 16.35
C GLY A 112 15.11 10.61 15.05
N GLY A 113 14.46 11.74 14.75
CA GLY A 113 14.69 12.49 13.50
C GLY A 113 14.16 11.80 12.24
N ILE A 114 13.18 10.89 12.40
CA ILE A 114 12.59 10.11 11.30
C ILE A 114 11.21 10.71 10.95
N ASP A 115 11.00 10.94 9.67
CA ASP A 115 9.66 11.27 9.16
C ASP A 115 8.77 10.02 9.18
N SER A 116 7.65 10.11 9.89
CA SER A 116 6.68 9.04 10.04
C SER A 116 5.45 9.19 9.15
N SER A 117 5.42 10.18 8.26
CA SER A 117 4.27 10.46 7.39
C SER A 117 4.19 9.53 6.17
N GLY A 118 5.30 8.92 5.77
CA GLY A 118 5.35 8.01 4.63
C GLY A 118 4.59 6.70 4.86
N PRO A 119 4.14 6.07 3.78
CA PRO A 119 3.49 4.76 3.86
C PRO A 119 4.43 3.71 4.48
N TYR A 120 3.84 2.76 5.20
CA TYR A 120 4.53 1.62 5.83
C TYR A 120 5.56 1.95 6.92
N THR A 121 5.71 3.19 7.34
CA THR A 121 6.71 3.56 8.36
C THR A 121 6.40 2.92 9.72
N GLY A 122 5.14 2.93 10.14
CA GLY A 122 4.67 2.27 11.36
C GLY A 122 4.80 0.76 11.30
N GLU A 123 4.39 0.18 10.19
CA GLU A 123 4.44 -1.26 9.93
C GLU A 123 5.89 -1.77 9.87
N SER A 124 6.81 -1.00 9.32
CA SER A 124 8.24 -1.32 9.30
C SER A 124 8.83 -1.32 10.71
N TYR A 125 8.43 -0.36 11.54
CA TYR A 125 8.81 -0.33 12.95
C TYR A 125 8.28 -1.57 13.68
N ASP A 126 7.00 -1.91 13.50
CA ASP A 126 6.38 -3.07 14.15
C ASP A 126 7.01 -4.39 13.68
N ALA A 127 7.33 -4.51 12.39
CA ALA A 127 8.03 -5.68 11.86
C ALA A 127 9.42 -5.86 12.50
N ALA A 128 10.18 -4.78 12.62
CA ALA A 128 11.48 -4.81 13.30
C ALA A 128 11.34 -5.16 14.79
N ALA A 129 10.33 -4.59 15.46
CA ALA A 129 10.04 -4.87 16.87
C ALA A 129 9.70 -6.36 17.09
N LEU A 130 8.85 -6.94 16.23
CA LEU A 130 8.50 -8.36 16.30
C LEU A 130 9.73 -9.26 16.12
N ILE A 131 10.62 -8.95 15.20
CA ILE A 131 11.86 -9.71 14.99
C ILE A 131 12.73 -9.66 16.24
N VAL A 132 12.97 -8.47 16.80
CA VAL A 132 13.82 -8.29 17.99
C VAL A 132 13.24 -9.03 19.19
N LEU A 133 11.93 -8.92 19.41
CA LEU A 133 11.24 -9.63 20.49
C LEU A 133 11.26 -11.16 20.31
N ALA A 134 11.16 -11.64 19.07
CA ALA A 134 11.27 -13.07 18.76
C ALA A 134 12.69 -13.59 19.00
N MET A 135 13.73 -12.79 18.68
CA MET A 135 15.11 -13.10 19.02
C MET A 135 15.30 -13.20 20.53
N GLN A 136 14.78 -12.24 21.28
CA GLN A 136 14.84 -12.24 22.74
C GLN A 136 14.12 -13.46 23.34
N ALA A 137 12.92 -13.76 22.87
CA ALA A 137 12.14 -14.90 23.34
C ALA A 137 12.82 -16.24 23.04
N GLY A 138 13.49 -16.35 21.91
CA GLY A 138 14.22 -17.56 21.50
C GLY A 138 15.65 -17.64 21.98
N GLY A 139 16.20 -16.58 22.58
CA GLY A 139 17.60 -16.49 23.00
C GLY A 139 18.61 -16.61 21.85
N SER A 140 18.18 -16.36 20.60
CA SER A 140 18.99 -16.55 19.40
C SER A 140 18.55 -15.65 18.26
N ALA A 141 19.52 -15.19 17.45
CA ALA A 141 19.31 -14.45 16.21
C ALA A 141 19.16 -15.36 14.97
N ASP A 142 19.14 -16.68 15.16
CA ASP A 142 18.97 -17.62 14.06
C ASP A 142 17.59 -17.51 13.45
N ARG A 143 17.52 -17.57 12.11
CA ARG A 143 16.26 -17.49 11.35
C ARG A 143 15.22 -18.52 11.82
N GLY A 144 15.66 -19.73 12.13
CA GLY A 144 14.79 -20.80 12.64
C GLY A 144 14.19 -20.46 14.01
N SER A 145 14.98 -19.86 14.91
CA SER A 145 14.53 -19.40 16.21
C SER A 145 13.52 -18.26 16.08
N ILE A 146 13.80 -17.26 15.24
CA ILE A 146 12.89 -16.14 14.98
C ILE A 146 11.56 -16.65 14.42
N ALA A 147 11.60 -17.49 13.38
CA ALA A 147 10.40 -18.04 12.75
C ALA A 147 9.52 -18.82 13.74
N LYS A 148 10.13 -19.56 14.66
CA LYS A 148 9.43 -20.31 15.69
C LYS A 148 8.73 -19.44 16.73
N ASN A 149 9.28 -18.26 17.04
CA ASN A 149 8.82 -17.42 18.14
C ASN A 149 7.97 -16.23 17.70
N VAL A 150 8.08 -15.75 16.44
CA VAL A 150 7.45 -14.51 15.97
C VAL A 150 5.92 -14.52 16.14
N MET A 151 5.26 -15.63 15.85
CA MET A 151 3.81 -15.74 15.99
C MET A 151 3.35 -15.74 17.45
N ALA A 152 4.12 -16.36 18.33
CA ALA A 152 3.83 -16.35 19.76
C ALA A 152 4.02 -14.95 20.37
N VAL A 153 5.04 -14.21 19.92
CA VAL A 153 5.26 -12.81 20.30
C VAL A 153 4.12 -11.93 19.83
N ALA A 154 3.66 -12.12 18.59
CA ALA A 154 2.59 -11.31 18.01
C ALA A 154 1.21 -11.56 18.64
N ASN A 155 0.88 -12.80 18.95
CA ASN A 155 -0.49 -13.23 19.29
C ASN A 155 -0.61 -13.95 20.64
N GLY A 156 0.49 -14.26 21.29
CA GLY A 156 0.50 -14.98 22.55
C GLY A 156 0.05 -14.13 23.74
N PRO A 157 -0.19 -14.77 24.87
CA PRO A 157 -0.47 -14.04 26.11
C PRO A 157 0.79 -13.26 26.55
N GLY A 158 0.60 -12.03 26.98
CA GLY A 158 1.71 -11.20 27.45
C GLY A 158 1.30 -9.77 27.73
N THR A 159 2.29 -8.95 28.09
CA THR A 159 2.10 -7.52 28.29
C THR A 159 2.09 -6.82 26.94
N LYS A 160 1.03 -6.06 26.66
CA LYS A 160 0.99 -5.20 25.48
C LYS A 160 1.99 -4.07 25.63
N ILE A 161 2.85 -3.91 24.64
CA ILE A 161 3.82 -2.83 24.58
C ILE A 161 3.51 -1.90 23.42
N TYR A 162 4.03 -0.69 23.50
CA TYR A 162 3.90 0.35 22.50
C TYR A 162 5.28 0.76 21.96
N PRO A 163 5.36 1.46 20.82
CA PRO A 163 6.62 1.99 20.31
C PRO A 163 7.43 2.71 21.39
N GLY A 164 8.74 2.47 21.42
CA GLY A 164 9.66 3.00 22.43
C GLY A 164 9.75 2.18 23.74
N GLN A 165 9.02 1.11 23.89
CA GLN A 165 9.00 0.27 25.09
C GLN A 165 9.77 -1.06 24.93
N LEU A 166 10.59 -1.18 23.89
CA LEU A 166 11.48 -2.33 23.67
C LEU A 166 12.70 -2.25 24.60
N LYS A 167 12.52 -2.51 25.90
CA LYS A 167 13.60 -2.52 26.89
C LYS A 167 13.56 -3.80 27.69
#